data_9eff505f17681674e0f0f4a8a8f9320d
#
_entry.id   9eff505f17681674e0f0f4a8a8f9320d
#
_cell.length_a   1.000
_cell.length_b   1.000
_cell.length_c   1.000
_cell.angle_alpha   90.00
_cell.angle_beta   90.00
_cell.angle_gamma   90.00
#
_symmetry.space_group_name_H-M   'P 1'
#
loop_
_entity.id
_entity.type
_entity.pdbx_description
1 polymer ?
#
loop_
_entity_poly.entity_id
_entity_poly.type
_entity_poly.pdbx_seq_one_letter_code
_entity_poly.pdbx_strand_id
1 'polypeptide(L)'
;VYRTYPQAKMLCICDMPISQQEQVAAYLGYDEKDLTFKYFGLNHFGWYTNIYNKKGEDLLPQLREDVLSGKVTGLSASQDAGKLDDYWFKTFNNVIKGFKAYPDFMPLCYLQYYYFHDEMMEQFDHEFTRADSVLAGREITVYQECKRVIETQSAKDSYLISGVHGNYIVDLASSIINDKRERFIVNVMNNGAIGNFNHDAVVEVPCYVGASGVEPVAVGYIPQFHKSLMEAQKGYEKLAVEACLEGSYDKAL
;
A
#
# COMPACT_ATOMS: atom_id res chain seq x y z
N VAL A 1 17.86 -9.98 5.07
CA VAL A 1 18.97 -9.02 5.11
C VAL A 1 19.51 -8.88 6.53
N TYR A 2 18.71 -8.50 7.54
CA TYR A 2 19.18 -8.26 8.91
C TYR A 2 19.90 -9.44 9.56
N ARG A 3 19.59 -10.69 9.20
CA ARG A 3 20.34 -11.87 9.68
C ARG A 3 21.78 -11.90 9.17
N THR A 4 22.01 -11.41 7.95
CA THR A 4 23.31 -11.43 7.30
C THR A 4 24.06 -10.12 7.46
N TYR A 5 23.33 -9.02 7.57
CA TYR A 5 23.88 -7.66 7.65
C TYR A 5 23.08 -6.81 8.65
N PRO A 6 23.32 -7.00 9.96
CA PRO A 6 22.53 -6.36 11.03
C PRO A 6 22.62 -4.82 11.04
N GLN A 7 23.69 -4.25 10.49
CA GLN A 7 23.91 -2.80 10.46
C GLN A 7 23.18 -2.11 9.30
N ALA A 8 22.55 -2.86 8.40
CA ALA A 8 21.81 -2.27 7.30
C ALA A 8 20.66 -1.41 7.82
N LYS A 9 20.60 -0.17 7.38
CA LYS A 9 19.42 0.68 7.54
C LYS A 9 18.52 0.43 6.35
N MET A 10 17.41 -0.23 6.58
CA MET A 10 16.47 -0.61 5.53
C MET A 10 15.06 -0.15 5.87
N LEU A 11 14.40 0.37 4.89
CA LEU A 11 12.95 0.48 4.82
C LEU A 11 12.52 0.01 3.43
N CYS A 12 11.32 -0.56 3.33
CA CYS A 12 10.72 -0.87 2.06
C CYS A 12 9.44 -0.07 1.92
N ILE A 13 9.07 0.25 0.69
CA ILE A 13 7.89 1.05 0.39
C ILE A 13 6.94 0.29 -0.52
N CYS A 14 5.65 0.50 -0.30
CA CYS A 14 4.59 0.23 -1.24
C CYS A 14 3.85 1.55 -1.49
N ASP A 15 3.49 1.80 -2.73
CA ASP A 15 2.77 3.00 -3.14
C ASP A 15 1.25 2.87 -3.01
N MET A 16 0.75 1.65 -2.75
CA MET A 16 -0.69 1.43 -2.64
C MET A 16 -1.33 2.11 -1.43
N PRO A 17 -0.68 2.16 -0.25
CA PRO A 17 -1.24 2.93 0.85
C PRO A 17 -1.47 4.41 0.48
N ILE A 18 -0.48 5.10 -0.07
CA ILE A 18 -0.65 6.51 -0.45
C ILE A 18 -1.68 6.69 -1.57
N SER A 19 -1.68 5.81 -2.57
CA SER A 19 -2.67 5.86 -3.65
C SER A 19 -4.09 5.72 -3.13
N GLN A 20 -4.33 4.83 -2.16
CA GLN A 20 -5.64 4.70 -1.51
C GLN A 20 -5.97 5.90 -0.61
N GLN A 21 -4.98 6.47 0.09
CA GLN A 21 -5.16 7.67 0.90
C GLN A 21 -5.62 8.85 0.04
N GLU A 22 -5.03 9.07 -1.12
CA GLU A 22 -5.47 10.12 -2.05
C GLU A 22 -6.90 9.90 -2.55
N GLN A 23 -7.28 8.66 -2.88
CA GLN A 23 -8.66 8.36 -3.30
C GLN A 23 -9.67 8.67 -2.18
N VAL A 24 -9.34 8.28 -0.95
CA VAL A 24 -10.18 8.54 0.23
C VAL A 24 -10.24 10.03 0.54
N ALA A 25 -9.11 10.72 0.51
CA ALA A 25 -9.05 12.17 0.74
C ALA A 25 -9.92 12.93 -0.29
N ALA A 26 -9.78 12.57 -1.57
CA ALA A 26 -10.59 13.16 -2.65
C ALA A 26 -12.09 12.92 -2.42
N TYR A 27 -12.50 11.72 -2.01
CA TYR A 27 -13.89 11.44 -1.67
C TYR A 27 -14.40 12.30 -0.51
N LEU A 28 -13.58 12.46 0.54
CA LEU A 28 -13.92 13.25 1.72
C LEU A 28 -13.83 14.76 1.49
N GLY A 29 -13.30 15.21 0.33
CA GLY A 29 -13.14 16.62 -0.02
C GLY A 29 -11.95 17.31 0.67
N TYR A 30 -10.89 16.54 0.97
CA TYR A 30 -9.65 17.05 1.59
C TYR A 30 -8.45 16.87 0.64
N ASP A 31 -7.40 17.66 0.87
CA ASP A 31 -6.06 17.30 0.40
C ASP A 31 -5.52 16.16 1.28
N GLU A 32 -4.86 15.19 0.68
CA GLU A 32 -4.30 14.05 1.43
C GLU A 32 -3.36 14.52 2.56
N LYS A 33 -2.56 15.56 2.31
CA LYS A 33 -1.62 16.16 3.27
C LYS A 33 -2.30 16.81 4.48
N ASP A 34 -3.59 17.05 4.41
CA ASP A 34 -4.40 17.59 5.51
C ASP A 34 -4.98 16.50 6.41
N LEU A 35 -4.76 15.23 6.03
CA LEU A 35 -5.26 14.08 6.76
C LEU A 35 -4.13 13.30 7.44
N THR A 36 -4.46 12.68 8.55
CA THR A 36 -3.57 11.75 9.27
C THR A 36 -4.23 10.38 9.32
N PHE A 37 -3.71 9.47 8.50
CA PHE A 37 -4.18 8.10 8.47
C PHE A 37 -3.47 7.27 9.52
N LYS A 38 -4.22 6.56 10.36
CA LYS A 38 -3.69 5.48 11.21
C LYS A 38 -3.83 4.17 10.48
N TYR A 39 -2.78 3.36 10.52
CA TYR A 39 -2.67 2.14 9.73
C TYR A 39 -1.80 1.11 10.43
N PHE A 40 -2.08 -0.15 10.19
CA PHE A 40 -1.21 -1.27 10.55
C PHE A 40 -1.38 -2.42 9.55
N GLY A 41 -0.32 -3.20 9.38
CA GLY A 41 -0.38 -4.38 8.53
C GLY A 41 0.97 -5.01 8.25
N LEU A 42 0.96 -5.89 7.26
CA LEU A 42 2.12 -6.36 6.51
C LEU A 42 2.04 -5.74 5.11
N ASN A 43 3.10 -5.84 4.33
CA ASN A 43 3.07 -5.35 2.94
C ASN A 43 1.90 -5.98 2.17
N HIS A 44 1.06 -5.16 1.53
CA HIS A 44 -0.16 -5.56 0.84
C HIS A 44 -1.26 -6.21 1.72
N PHE A 45 -1.11 -6.18 3.02
CA PHE A 45 -1.99 -6.88 3.96
C PHE A 45 -2.24 -6.03 5.21
N GLY A 46 -3.06 -4.98 5.09
CA GLY A 46 -3.22 -4.01 6.16
C GLY A 46 -4.55 -3.28 6.17
N TRP A 47 -4.75 -2.47 7.22
CA TRP A 47 -6.00 -1.79 7.51
C TRP A 47 -5.79 -0.38 8.05
N TYR A 48 -6.66 0.53 7.63
CA TYR A 48 -6.78 1.87 8.20
C TYR A 48 -7.76 1.84 9.36
N THR A 49 -7.32 2.35 10.51
CA THR A 49 -8.12 2.36 11.74
C THR A 49 -8.79 3.68 12.03
N ASN A 50 -8.21 4.78 11.58
CA ASN A 50 -8.71 6.14 11.77
C ASN A 50 -8.20 7.06 10.66
N ILE A 51 -8.95 8.12 10.40
CA ILE A 51 -8.60 9.17 9.45
C ILE A 51 -8.88 10.51 10.13
N TYR A 52 -7.85 11.17 10.63
CA TYR A 52 -8.00 12.44 11.35
C TYR A 52 -7.74 13.62 10.41
N ASN A 53 -8.61 14.62 10.47
CA ASN A 53 -8.34 15.92 9.88
C ASN A 53 -7.47 16.81 10.81
N LYS A 54 -7.09 18.01 10.37
CA LYS A 54 -6.27 18.95 11.15
C LYS A 54 -6.93 19.46 12.46
N LYS A 55 -8.24 19.23 12.62
CA LYS A 55 -8.96 19.57 13.87
C LYS A 55 -8.99 18.39 14.84
N GLY A 56 -8.46 17.23 14.47
CA GLY A 56 -8.48 16.00 15.26
C GLY A 56 -9.80 15.23 15.18
N GLU A 57 -10.68 15.56 14.25
CA GLU A 57 -11.93 14.84 13.99
C GLU A 57 -11.64 13.58 13.22
N ASP A 58 -12.16 12.42 13.67
CA ASP A 58 -12.04 11.15 12.98
C ASP A 58 -13.12 11.02 11.89
N LEU A 59 -12.70 10.95 10.66
CA LEU A 59 -13.58 10.87 9.48
C LEU A 59 -13.92 9.43 9.05
N LEU A 60 -13.25 8.42 9.61
CA LEU A 60 -13.51 7.02 9.26
C LEU A 60 -14.94 6.56 9.59
N PRO A 61 -15.55 6.96 10.72
CA PRO A 61 -16.95 6.65 11.01
C PRO A 61 -17.92 7.18 9.95
N GLN A 62 -17.71 8.40 9.46
CA GLN A 62 -18.52 8.99 8.39
C GLN A 62 -18.35 8.23 7.08
N LEU A 63 -17.10 7.91 6.69
CA LEU A 63 -16.82 7.12 5.49
C LEU A 63 -17.49 5.74 5.57
N ARG A 64 -17.43 5.09 6.74
CA ARG A 64 -18.09 3.81 7.00
C ARG A 64 -19.59 3.89 6.79
N GLU A 65 -20.24 4.89 7.33
CA GLU A 65 -21.69 5.09 7.18
C GLU A 65 -22.05 5.33 5.71
N ASP A 66 -21.29 6.15 5.01
CA ASP A 66 -21.48 6.43 3.58
C ASP A 66 -21.32 5.15 2.73
N VAL A 67 -20.37 4.28 3.09
CA VAL A 67 -20.19 2.97 2.44
C VAL A 67 -21.36 2.01 2.73
N LEU A 68 -21.77 1.89 4.00
CA LEU A 68 -22.83 0.96 4.41
C LEU A 68 -24.20 1.39 3.88
N SER A 69 -24.48 2.68 3.81
CA SER A 69 -25.72 3.21 3.22
C SER A 69 -25.76 3.14 1.70
N GLY A 70 -24.64 2.78 1.05
CA GLY A 70 -24.54 2.73 -0.42
C GLY A 70 -24.35 4.09 -1.09
N LYS A 71 -24.11 5.14 -0.33
CA LYS A 71 -23.77 6.48 -0.88
C LYS A 71 -22.44 6.45 -1.61
N VAL A 72 -21.47 5.65 -1.13
CA VAL A 72 -20.20 5.38 -1.80
C VAL A 72 -20.32 4.10 -2.61
N THR A 73 -20.20 4.20 -3.92
CA THR A 73 -20.21 3.05 -4.84
C THR A 73 -18.81 2.70 -5.37
N GLY A 74 -17.81 3.57 -5.13
CA GLY A 74 -16.40 3.37 -5.48
C GLY A 74 -15.55 4.49 -4.91
N LEU A 75 -14.27 4.23 -4.69
CA LEU A 75 -13.28 5.24 -4.28
C LEU A 75 -12.67 5.99 -5.47
N SER A 76 -13.02 5.65 -6.69
CA SER A 76 -12.49 6.25 -7.92
C SER A 76 -12.99 7.67 -8.21
N ALA A 77 -13.31 8.44 -7.17
CA ALA A 77 -13.81 9.81 -7.29
C ALA A 77 -12.73 10.85 -7.63
N SER A 78 -11.49 10.44 -7.96
CA SER A 78 -10.50 11.40 -8.45
C SER A 78 -10.90 11.91 -9.82
N GLN A 79 -10.60 13.18 -10.10
CA GLN A 79 -10.79 13.80 -11.43
C GLN A 79 -10.01 13.06 -12.54
N ASP A 80 -9.12 12.15 -12.16
CA ASP A 80 -8.38 11.23 -13.00
C ASP A 80 -9.02 9.84 -13.17
N ALA A 81 -10.25 9.62 -12.67
CA ALA A 81 -10.96 8.34 -12.82
C ALA A 81 -11.09 7.88 -14.29
N GLY A 82 -11.08 8.82 -15.24
CA GLY A 82 -11.04 8.52 -16.68
C GLY A 82 -9.68 8.08 -17.21
N LYS A 83 -8.62 8.11 -16.37
CA LYS A 83 -7.25 7.68 -16.73
C LYS A 83 -6.83 6.38 -16.05
N LEU A 84 -7.59 5.93 -15.04
CA LEU A 84 -7.35 4.61 -14.42
C LEU A 84 -7.73 3.53 -15.43
N ASP A 85 -6.84 2.55 -15.64
CA ASP A 85 -7.22 1.37 -16.37
C ASP A 85 -8.30 0.58 -15.59
N ASP A 86 -9.02 -0.29 -16.29
CA ASP A 86 -10.14 -1.06 -15.76
C ASP A 86 -9.75 -1.90 -14.52
N TYR A 87 -8.50 -2.34 -14.48
CA TYR A 87 -7.94 -3.11 -13.38
C TYR A 87 -7.88 -2.29 -12.08
N TRP A 88 -7.32 -1.09 -12.12
CA TRP A 88 -7.22 -0.23 -10.95
C TRP A 88 -8.57 0.29 -10.48
N PHE A 89 -9.46 0.59 -11.43
CA PHE A 89 -10.84 0.96 -11.11
C PHE A 89 -11.54 -0.14 -10.31
N LYS A 90 -11.46 -1.39 -10.76
CA LYS A 90 -12.02 -2.56 -10.05
C LYS A 90 -11.34 -2.78 -8.70
N THR A 91 -10.01 -2.63 -8.64
CA THR A 91 -9.23 -2.79 -7.41
C THR A 91 -9.69 -1.84 -6.32
N PHE A 92 -9.86 -0.56 -6.62
CA PHE A 92 -10.37 0.40 -5.62
C PHE A 92 -11.84 0.18 -5.26
N ASN A 93 -12.66 -0.29 -6.20
CA ASN A 93 -14.05 -0.63 -5.90
C ASN A 93 -14.16 -1.85 -4.95
N ASN A 94 -13.24 -2.79 -5.01
CA ASN A 94 -13.20 -3.92 -4.09
C ASN A 94 -12.86 -3.51 -2.64
N VAL A 95 -12.22 -2.35 -2.41
CA VAL A 95 -12.10 -1.76 -1.07
C VAL A 95 -13.47 -1.56 -0.43
N ILE A 96 -14.42 -1.01 -1.19
CA ILE A 96 -15.80 -0.78 -0.72
C ILE A 96 -16.47 -2.11 -0.35
N LYS A 97 -16.30 -3.14 -1.17
CA LYS A 97 -16.83 -4.47 -0.91
C LYS A 97 -16.21 -5.06 0.37
N GLY A 98 -14.89 -4.98 0.52
CA GLY A 98 -14.20 -5.45 1.71
C GLY A 98 -14.60 -4.68 2.97
N PHE A 99 -14.77 -3.36 2.88
CA PHE A 99 -15.19 -2.53 4.00
C PHE A 99 -16.65 -2.80 4.41
N LYS A 100 -17.53 -3.16 3.46
CA LYS A 100 -18.90 -3.64 3.78
C LYS A 100 -18.89 -4.98 4.50
N ALA A 101 -18.01 -5.90 4.09
CA ALA A 101 -17.90 -7.22 4.70
C ALA A 101 -17.32 -7.17 6.12
N TYR A 102 -16.35 -6.28 6.36
CA TYR A 102 -15.62 -6.13 7.62
C TYR A 102 -15.51 -4.64 7.99
N PRO A 103 -16.57 -4.04 8.55
CA PRO A 103 -16.70 -2.59 8.65
C PRO A 103 -15.92 -1.94 9.80
N ASP A 104 -15.22 -2.70 10.64
CA ASP A 104 -14.46 -2.14 11.76
C ASP A 104 -13.31 -1.26 11.30
N PHE A 105 -12.56 -1.73 10.29
CA PHE A 105 -11.43 -1.01 9.71
C PHE A 105 -11.51 -1.03 8.18
N MET A 106 -11.06 0.04 7.54
CA MET A 106 -11.01 0.09 6.10
C MET A 106 -9.84 -0.75 5.59
N PRO A 107 -10.08 -1.79 4.76
CA PRO A 107 -9.01 -2.63 4.24
C PRO A 107 -8.16 -1.90 3.21
N LEU A 108 -6.86 -2.25 3.13
CA LEU A 108 -6.04 -1.93 1.96
C LEU A 108 -6.59 -2.68 0.73
N CYS A 109 -6.51 -2.06 -0.44
CA CYS A 109 -7.11 -2.59 -1.67
C CYS A 109 -6.64 -4.01 -2.03
N TYR A 110 -5.40 -4.36 -1.73
CA TYR A 110 -4.86 -5.70 -2.00
C TYR A 110 -5.41 -6.81 -1.11
N LEU A 111 -6.14 -6.48 -0.03
CA LEU A 111 -6.87 -7.51 0.72
C LEU A 111 -7.97 -8.20 -0.11
N GLN A 112 -8.34 -7.65 -1.27
CA GLN A 112 -9.23 -8.32 -2.22
C GLN A 112 -8.76 -9.73 -2.60
N TYR A 113 -7.45 -9.97 -2.74
CA TYR A 113 -6.88 -11.27 -3.10
C TYR A 113 -7.04 -12.33 -2.00
N TYR A 114 -7.24 -11.89 -0.77
CA TYR A 114 -7.44 -12.75 0.39
C TYR A 114 -8.91 -12.87 0.77
N TYR A 115 -9.67 -11.77 0.67
CA TYR A 115 -11.09 -11.74 1.04
C TYR A 115 -11.99 -12.34 -0.04
N PHE A 116 -11.61 -12.20 -1.30
CA PHE A 116 -12.40 -12.57 -2.47
C PHE A 116 -11.60 -13.44 -3.44
N HIS A 117 -10.83 -14.38 -2.89
CA HIS A 117 -9.89 -15.21 -3.64
C HIS A 117 -10.51 -15.84 -4.89
N ASP A 118 -11.65 -16.53 -4.75
CA ASP A 118 -12.28 -17.25 -5.85
C ASP A 118 -12.72 -16.29 -6.97
N GLU A 119 -13.33 -15.16 -6.59
CA GLU A 119 -13.72 -14.14 -7.56
C GLU A 119 -12.50 -13.51 -8.28
N MET A 120 -11.40 -13.33 -7.56
CA MET A 120 -10.17 -12.84 -8.17
C MET A 120 -9.58 -13.86 -9.14
N MET A 121 -9.59 -15.13 -8.79
CA MET A 121 -9.13 -16.20 -9.68
C MET A 121 -9.97 -16.32 -10.95
N GLU A 122 -11.30 -16.17 -10.85
CA GLU A 122 -12.20 -16.15 -12.02
C GLU A 122 -11.96 -14.95 -12.96
N GLN A 123 -11.44 -13.85 -12.43
CA GLN A 123 -11.20 -12.63 -13.21
C GLN A 123 -9.83 -12.62 -13.91
N PHE A 124 -8.91 -13.50 -13.52
CA PHE A 124 -7.58 -13.56 -14.13
C PHE A 124 -7.61 -14.29 -15.48
N ASP A 125 -6.91 -13.68 -16.44
CA ASP A 125 -6.53 -14.37 -17.65
C ASP A 125 -5.32 -15.27 -17.34
N HIS A 126 -5.51 -16.59 -17.40
CA HIS A 126 -4.49 -17.58 -17.09
C HIS A 126 -3.48 -17.77 -18.24
N GLU A 127 -3.81 -17.36 -19.45
CA GLU A 127 -2.94 -17.45 -20.62
C GLU A 127 -2.11 -16.18 -20.82
N PHE A 128 -2.68 -15.01 -20.45
CA PHE A 128 -2.01 -13.71 -20.51
C PHE A 128 -2.13 -12.98 -19.18
N THR A 129 -1.17 -13.24 -18.32
CA THR A 129 -1.19 -12.74 -16.94
C THR A 129 -0.96 -11.22 -16.84
N ARG A 130 -1.22 -10.64 -15.69
CA ARG A 130 -0.88 -9.23 -15.42
C ARG A 130 0.62 -8.97 -15.61
N ALA A 131 1.48 -9.94 -15.28
CA ALA A 131 2.93 -9.83 -15.51
C ALA A 131 3.24 -9.72 -17.00
N ASP A 132 2.62 -10.53 -17.84
CA ASP A 132 2.80 -10.48 -19.29
C ASP A 132 2.34 -9.14 -19.87
N SER A 133 1.19 -8.64 -19.44
CA SER A 133 0.67 -7.33 -19.82
C SER A 133 1.63 -6.20 -19.44
N VAL A 134 2.16 -6.22 -18.22
CA VAL A 134 3.11 -5.20 -17.75
C VAL A 134 4.43 -5.27 -18.52
N LEU A 135 4.96 -6.47 -18.78
CA LEU A 135 6.20 -6.64 -19.52
C LEU A 135 6.06 -6.17 -20.97
N ALA A 136 5.00 -6.59 -21.66
CA ALA A 136 4.71 -6.15 -23.02
C ALA A 136 4.54 -4.62 -23.13
N GLY A 137 3.82 -4.03 -22.17
CA GLY A 137 3.63 -2.57 -22.13
C GLY A 137 4.93 -1.80 -21.88
N ARG A 138 5.80 -2.28 -20.99
CA ARG A 138 7.04 -1.59 -20.64
C ARG A 138 8.02 -1.44 -21.81
N GLU A 139 8.20 -2.48 -22.60
CA GLU A 139 9.12 -2.42 -23.74
C GLU A 139 8.67 -1.38 -24.76
N ILE A 140 7.38 -1.39 -25.12
CA ILE A 140 6.86 -0.52 -26.17
C ILE A 140 6.73 0.92 -25.67
N THR A 141 6.17 1.11 -24.47
CA THR A 141 5.81 2.45 -24.01
C THR A 141 6.93 3.14 -23.25
N VAL A 142 7.56 2.47 -22.27
CA VAL A 142 8.57 3.12 -21.42
C VAL A 142 9.85 3.41 -22.20
N TYR A 143 10.40 2.42 -22.90
CA TYR A 143 11.66 2.61 -23.62
C TYR A 143 11.53 3.60 -24.78
N GLN A 144 10.45 3.55 -25.54
CA GLN A 144 10.21 4.50 -26.63
C GLN A 144 10.04 5.92 -26.11
N GLU A 145 9.30 6.08 -25.02
CA GLU A 145 9.11 7.40 -24.43
C GLU A 145 10.38 7.95 -23.79
N CYS A 146 11.16 7.12 -23.09
CA CYS A 146 12.48 7.53 -22.61
C CYS A 146 13.38 7.98 -23.75
N LYS A 147 13.39 7.25 -24.87
CA LYS A 147 14.15 7.63 -26.07
C LYS A 147 13.68 8.98 -26.62
N ARG A 148 12.37 9.18 -26.74
CA ARG A 148 11.80 10.47 -27.17
C ARG A 148 12.24 11.62 -26.24
N VAL A 149 12.15 11.44 -24.92
CA VAL A 149 12.56 12.45 -23.94
C VAL A 149 14.03 12.79 -24.07
N ILE A 150 14.89 11.79 -24.26
CA ILE A 150 16.33 11.99 -24.48
C ILE A 150 16.58 12.75 -25.78
N GLU A 151 15.95 12.36 -26.88
CA GLU A 151 16.13 12.99 -28.20
C GLU A 151 15.60 14.44 -28.24
N THR A 152 14.47 14.68 -27.59
CA THR A 152 13.84 16.02 -27.56
C THR A 152 14.35 16.91 -26.43
N GLN A 153 15.13 16.35 -25.48
CA GLN A 153 15.55 17.02 -24.24
C GLN A 153 14.37 17.65 -23.46
N SER A 154 13.17 17.05 -23.59
CA SER A 154 11.96 17.55 -22.95
C SER A 154 11.07 16.41 -22.47
N ALA A 155 10.72 16.45 -21.19
CA ALA A 155 9.70 15.59 -20.59
C ALA A 155 8.29 16.19 -20.66
N LYS A 156 8.14 17.34 -21.34
CA LYS A 156 6.82 17.96 -21.51
C LYS A 156 5.87 17.00 -22.23
N ASP A 157 4.67 16.89 -21.71
CA ASP A 157 3.60 16.01 -22.20
C ASP A 157 3.96 14.51 -22.17
N SER A 158 4.98 14.12 -21.39
CA SER A 158 5.32 12.72 -21.21
C SER A 158 4.31 12.02 -20.32
N TYR A 159 3.81 10.89 -20.76
CA TYR A 159 2.95 10.02 -19.94
C TYR A 159 3.72 9.25 -18.85
N LEU A 160 5.07 9.29 -18.88
CA LEU A 160 5.91 8.73 -17.80
C LEU A 160 5.98 9.66 -16.58
N ILE A 161 5.54 10.90 -16.70
CA ILE A 161 5.38 11.79 -15.54
C ILE A 161 4.19 11.26 -14.76
N SER A 162 4.46 10.34 -13.84
CA SER A 162 3.45 9.77 -12.96
C SER A 162 3.24 10.70 -11.75
N GLY A 163 1.98 10.88 -11.33
CA GLY A 163 1.64 11.65 -10.14
C GLY A 163 2.13 10.99 -8.84
N VAL A 164 1.25 10.29 -8.16
CA VAL A 164 1.41 9.76 -6.79
C VAL A 164 2.67 8.92 -6.58
N HIS A 165 2.90 7.93 -7.42
CA HIS A 165 3.99 6.95 -7.25
C HIS A 165 5.37 7.61 -7.28
N GLY A 166 5.64 8.44 -8.29
CA GLY A 166 6.92 9.13 -8.43
C GLY A 166 7.13 10.15 -7.31
N ASN A 167 6.11 10.92 -6.97
CA ASN A 167 6.16 11.90 -5.91
C ASN A 167 6.46 11.25 -4.56
N TYR A 168 5.80 10.16 -4.22
CA TYR A 168 6.01 9.45 -2.96
C TYR A 168 7.47 9.00 -2.76
N ILE A 169 8.09 8.44 -3.80
CA ILE A 169 9.50 8.03 -3.77
C ILE A 169 10.43 9.24 -3.58
N VAL A 170 10.17 10.32 -4.31
CA VAL A 170 10.97 11.56 -4.25
C VAL A 170 10.80 12.25 -2.89
N ASP A 171 9.58 12.33 -2.37
CA ASP A 171 9.29 12.94 -1.06
C ASP A 171 9.99 12.15 0.06
N LEU A 172 9.93 10.82 0.02
CA LEU A 172 10.65 9.95 0.96
C LEU A 172 12.18 10.18 0.90
N ALA A 173 12.75 10.17 -0.29
CA ALA A 173 14.17 10.44 -0.48
C ALA A 173 14.56 11.85 0.01
N SER A 174 13.74 12.85 -0.31
CA SER A 174 13.90 14.23 0.14
C SER A 174 13.80 14.37 1.66
N SER A 175 12.90 13.60 2.29
CA SER A 175 12.77 13.57 3.76
C SER A 175 14.03 13.03 4.43
N ILE A 176 14.65 12.00 3.86
CA ILE A 176 15.92 11.43 4.36
C ILE A 176 17.08 12.42 4.15
N ILE A 177 17.24 12.95 2.94
CA ILE A 177 18.39 13.78 2.58
C ILE A 177 18.36 15.14 3.32
N ASN A 178 17.18 15.72 3.49
CA ASN A 178 17.00 17.04 4.07
C ASN A 178 16.53 17.02 5.54
N ASP A 179 16.49 15.85 6.16
CA ASP A 179 16.01 15.62 7.55
C ASP A 179 14.65 16.27 7.85
N LYS A 180 13.69 16.13 6.93
CA LYS A 180 12.37 16.76 7.08
C LYS A 180 11.52 16.09 8.14
N ARG A 181 11.78 14.81 8.45
CA ARG A 181 11.02 14.01 9.41
C ARG A 181 9.52 13.94 9.07
N GLU A 182 9.24 13.81 7.78
CA GLU A 182 7.87 13.66 7.27
C GLU A 182 7.35 12.24 7.58
N ARG A 183 6.02 12.10 7.56
CA ARG A 183 5.35 10.87 7.94
C ARG A 183 4.98 10.07 6.69
N PHE A 184 5.40 8.80 6.67
CA PHE A 184 5.14 7.84 5.60
C PHE A 184 4.60 6.53 6.18
N ILE A 185 3.84 5.76 5.40
CA ILE A 185 3.55 4.35 5.69
C ILE A 185 4.61 3.52 4.99
N VAL A 186 5.44 2.84 5.76
CA VAL A 186 6.59 2.07 5.23
C VAL A 186 6.76 0.74 5.95
N ASN A 187 7.44 -0.18 5.28
CA ASN A 187 7.75 -1.50 5.83
C ASN A 187 9.05 -1.44 6.63
N VAL A 188 8.98 -1.77 7.91
CA VAL A 188 10.08 -1.73 8.88
C VAL A 188 10.01 -2.91 9.84
N MET A 189 11.12 -3.18 10.56
CA MET A 189 11.08 -4.12 11.69
C MET A 189 10.08 -3.63 12.73
N ASN A 190 9.22 -4.52 13.22
CA ASN A 190 8.19 -4.18 14.20
C ASN A 190 8.77 -3.56 15.46
N ASN A 191 9.77 -4.18 16.07
CA ASN A 191 10.43 -3.71 17.30
C ASN A 191 9.47 -3.14 18.37
N GLY A 192 8.22 -3.62 18.38
CA GLY A 192 7.17 -3.18 19.32
C GLY A 192 6.25 -2.08 18.80
N ALA A 193 6.35 -1.63 17.57
CA ALA A 193 5.40 -0.67 16.97
C ALA A 193 3.95 -1.20 17.05
N ILE A 194 3.76 -2.49 16.72
CA ILE A 194 2.55 -3.25 17.02
C ILE A 194 2.85 -4.08 18.27
N GLY A 195 2.29 -3.68 19.42
CA GLY A 195 2.70 -4.17 20.75
C GLY A 195 2.39 -5.64 21.02
N ASN A 196 1.41 -6.23 20.33
CA ASN A 196 1.05 -7.64 20.46
C ASN A 196 1.38 -8.48 19.23
N PHE A 197 2.33 -8.05 18.40
CA PHE A 197 2.81 -8.78 17.23
C PHE A 197 4.31 -9.07 17.34
N ASN A 198 4.82 -10.06 16.61
CA ASN A 198 6.21 -10.50 16.69
C ASN A 198 7.19 -9.36 16.44
N HIS A 199 8.14 -9.16 17.35
CA HIS A 199 9.14 -8.09 17.29
C HIS A 199 10.07 -8.21 16.07
N ASP A 200 10.36 -9.44 15.64
CA ASP A 200 11.22 -9.77 14.48
C ASP A 200 10.47 -9.80 13.15
N ALA A 201 9.18 -9.43 13.14
CA ALA A 201 8.42 -9.30 11.92
C ALA A 201 8.73 -7.97 11.22
N VAL A 202 8.69 -7.97 9.89
CA VAL A 202 8.56 -6.74 9.12
C VAL A 202 7.09 -6.39 9.04
N VAL A 203 6.75 -5.17 9.43
CA VAL A 203 5.37 -4.65 9.45
C VAL A 203 5.27 -3.37 8.64
N GLU A 204 4.12 -3.10 8.08
CA GLU A 204 3.81 -1.86 7.39
C GLU A 204 3.02 -0.95 8.34
N VAL A 205 3.66 0.14 8.75
CA VAL A 205 3.13 1.07 9.75
C VAL A 205 3.52 2.51 9.43
N PRO A 206 2.79 3.51 9.94
CA PRO A 206 3.22 4.89 9.86
C PRO A 206 4.54 5.11 10.59
N CYS A 207 5.46 5.83 9.94
CA CYS A 207 6.78 6.15 10.48
C CYS A 207 7.13 7.60 10.19
N TYR A 208 7.90 8.23 11.07
CA TYR A 208 8.64 9.44 10.71
C TYR A 208 9.96 9.05 10.08
N VAL A 209 10.30 9.67 8.96
CA VAL A 209 11.51 9.34 8.20
C VAL A 209 12.36 10.58 8.06
N GLY A 210 13.62 10.48 8.44
CA GLY A 210 14.60 11.57 8.37
C GLY A 210 16.03 11.04 8.23
N ALA A 211 17.03 11.91 8.35
CA ALA A 211 18.44 11.56 8.19
C ALA A 211 18.93 10.53 9.23
N SER A 212 18.35 10.53 10.42
CA SER A 212 18.64 9.53 11.47
C SER A 212 18.15 8.12 11.13
N GLY A 213 17.23 8.00 10.17
CA GLY A 213 16.56 6.76 9.78
C GLY A 213 15.06 6.82 9.94
N VAL A 214 14.46 5.69 10.33
CA VAL A 214 13.01 5.49 10.40
C VAL A 214 12.57 5.31 11.83
N GLU A 215 11.58 6.08 12.26
CA GLU A 215 10.99 6.04 13.60
C GLU A 215 9.52 5.59 13.51
N PRO A 216 9.20 4.32 13.80
CA PRO A 216 7.83 3.85 13.76
C PRO A 216 6.93 4.55 14.78
N VAL A 217 5.74 4.93 14.35
CA VAL A 217 4.70 5.42 15.26
C VAL A 217 4.08 4.22 15.97
N ALA A 218 3.98 4.29 17.29
CA ALA A 218 3.34 3.24 18.07
C ALA A 218 1.87 3.06 17.65
N VAL A 219 1.53 1.86 17.21
CA VAL A 219 0.18 1.44 16.86
C VAL A 219 -0.60 1.01 18.10
N GLY A 220 0.11 0.46 19.08
CA GLY A 220 -0.49 -0.20 20.24
C GLY A 220 -0.87 -1.65 19.95
N TYR A 221 -1.94 -2.13 20.60
CA TYR A 221 -2.43 -3.50 20.42
C TYR A 221 -3.48 -3.55 19.33
N ILE A 222 -3.30 -4.45 18.38
CA ILE A 222 -4.28 -4.70 17.31
C ILE A 222 -5.28 -5.79 17.75
N PRO A 223 -6.52 -5.76 17.22
CA PRO A 223 -7.54 -6.76 17.56
C PRO A 223 -7.12 -8.17 17.13
N GLN A 224 -7.56 -9.18 17.92
CA GLN A 224 -7.15 -10.57 17.73
C GLN A 224 -7.48 -11.11 16.34
N PHE A 225 -8.62 -10.73 15.75
CA PHE A 225 -8.99 -11.15 14.39
C PHE A 225 -7.90 -10.78 13.37
N HIS A 226 -7.53 -9.51 13.31
CA HIS A 226 -6.51 -9.00 12.38
C HIS A 226 -5.12 -9.57 12.69
N LYS A 227 -4.78 -9.70 13.99
CA LYS A 227 -3.55 -10.33 14.44
C LYS A 227 -3.43 -11.76 13.92
N SER A 228 -4.48 -12.57 14.05
CA SER A 228 -4.47 -13.97 13.60
C SER A 228 -4.28 -14.10 12.08
N LEU A 229 -4.90 -13.21 11.30
CA LEU A 229 -4.70 -13.15 9.85
C LEU A 229 -3.25 -12.78 9.51
N MET A 230 -2.68 -11.78 10.18
CA MET A 230 -1.29 -11.37 9.99
C MET A 230 -0.30 -12.47 10.42
N GLU A 231 -0.60 -13.23 11.48
CA GLU A 231 0.23 -14.36 11.92
C GLU A 231 0.25 -15.48 10.88
N ALA A 232 -0.89 -15.80 10.27
CA ALA A 232 -0.98 -16.78 9.19
C ALA A 232 -0.17 -16.33 7.97
N GLN A 233 -0.36 -15.09 7.52
CA GLN A 233 0.40 -14.51 6.41
C GLN A 233 1.90 -14.49 6.69
N LYS A 234 2.30 -14.10 7.90
CA LYS A 234 3.70 -14.10 8.33
C LYS A 234 4.31 -15.51 8.36
N GLY A 235 3.53 -16.51 8.75
CA GLY A 235 3.92 -17.93 8.70
C GLY A 235 4.24 -18.35 7.27
N TYR A 236 3.34 -18.06 6.33
CA TYR A 236 3.55 -18.29 4.92
C TYR A 236 4.83 -17.61 4.38
N GLU A 237 5.03 -16.34 4.66
CA GLU A 237 6.21 -15.60 4.21
C GLU A 237 7.52 -16.23 4.71
N LYS A 238 7.56 -16.69 5.97
CA LYS A 238 8.73 -17.40 6.53
C LYS A 238 9.01 -18.70 5.80
N LEU A 239 7.98 -19.53 5.58
CA LEU A 239 8.11 -20.79 4.86
C LEU A 239 8.54 -20.58 3.42
N ALA A 240 8.00 -19.57 2.73
CA ALA A 240 8.39 -19.22 1.37
C ALA A 240 9.89 -18.85 1.28
N VAL A 241 10.38 -18.03 2.22
CA VAL A 241 11.81 -17.68 2.30
C VAL A 241 12.68 -18.90 2.57
N GLU A 242 12.29 -19.77 3.52
CA GLU A 242 13.02 -20.99 3.82
C GLU A 242 13.04 -21.94 2.64
N ALA A 243 11.90 -22.13 1.97
CA ALA A 243 11.79 -22.94 0.74
C ALA A 243 12.75 -22.46 -0.35
N CYS A 244 12.81 -21.14 -0.57
CA CYS A 244 13.72 -20.55 -1.55
C CYS A 244 15.20 -20.73 -1.18
N LEU A 245 15.55 -20.56 0.09
CA LEU A 245 16.95 -20.67 0.54
C LEU A 245 17.45 -22.11 0.54
N GLU A 246 16.58 -23.07 0.83
CA GLU A 246 16.91 -24.49 0.89
C GLU A 246 16.64 -25.26 -0.41
N GLY A 247 15.95 -24.66 -1.36
CA GLY A 247 15.50 -25.32 -2.59
C GLY A 247 14.46 -26.41 -2.31
N SER A 248 13.64 -26.24 -1.26
CA SER A 248 12.70 -27.26 -0.78
C SER A 248 11.28 -27.01 -1.30
N TYR A 249 10.80 -27.92 -2.15
CA TYR A 249 9.40 -27.93 -2.60
C TYR A 249 8.42 -28.23 -1.47
N ASP A 250 8.78 -29.12 -0.54
CA ASP A 250 7.92 -29.51 0.58
C ASP A 250 7.60 -28.33 1.51
N LYS A 251 8.52 -27.35 1.61
CA LYS A 251 8.29 -26.12 2.36
C LYS A 251 7.50 -25.06 1.59
N ALA A 252 7.42 -25.19 0.26
CA ALA A 252 6.68 -24.27 -0.59
C ALA A 252 5.19 -24.62 -0.69
N LEU A 253 4.81 -25.86 -0.41
CA LEU A 253 3.45 -26.40 -0.40
C LEU A 253 2.82 -26.36 0.99
#